data_de9d34be9a012e775580f819f149bed7
#
_entry.id   de9d34be9a012e775580f819f149bed7
#
_cell.length_a   1.000
_cell.length_b   1.000
_cell.length_c   1.000
_cell.angle_alpha   90.00
_cell.angle_beta   90.00
_cell.angle_gamma   90.00
#
_symmetry.space_group_name_H-M   'P 1'
#
loop_
_entity.id
_entity.type
_entity.pdbx_description
1 polymer ?
#
loop_
_entity_poly.entity_id
_entity_poly.type
_entity_poly.pdbx_seq_one_letter_code
_entity_poly.pdbx_strand_id
1 'polypeptide(L)'
;MNAESLARALGGRRSGRTWLACCPAHDDRDPSLAIRDGDDGRVLVHCHAGCDQKGVIDVLRCRSLWDQGEPSSASRSRRTPPCPVYDPDAAGRTEAALRIWEAGNDPRGTMVATYLASRGLDLPPAGRLRFHAALNHPTGTAWPAMVALVTNAADTPIGVHRTFLARDGSGKAPVSPARMSLGPIRGGAVRLAPAAKTVVVGEGIETVLSVMKNTGTPGWAALSTSGLRTLVLPRLVEEVVILADADPAGEAAAQDAAARWTRDGRRVRIARPSHGFNDFNDMLRGRVGPKEMA
;
A
#
# COMPACT_ATOMS: atom_id res chain seq x y z
N MET A 1 -0.39 -30.21 16.63
CA MET A 1 0.51 -29.11 17.10
C MET A 1 0.36 -28.98 18.61
N ASN A 2 1.43 -28.71 19.37
CA ASN A 2 1.37 -28.43 20.81
C ASN A 2 2.01 -27.07 21.12
N ALA A 3 1.84 -26.58 22.36
CA ALA A 3 2.31 -25.27 22.77
C ALA A 3 3.83 -25.10 22.63
N GLU A 4 4.61 -26.16 22.90
CA GLU A 4 6.07 -26.15 22.76
C GLU A 4 6.50 -25.95 21.31
N SER A 5 5.91 -26.72 20.38
CA SER A 5 6.29 -26.61 18.96
C SER A 5 5.96 -25.23 18.37
N LEU A 6 4.80 -24.66 18.76
CA LEU A 6 4.42 -23.32 18.36
C LEU A 6 5.37 -22.25 18.94
N ALA A 7 5.66 -22.35 20.24
CA ALA A 7 6.56 -21.41 20.90
C ALA A 7 7.96 -21.43 20.31
N ARG A 8 8.52 -22.62 20.04
CA ARG A 8 9.83 -22.76 19.39
C ARG A 8 9.87 -22.13 17.99
N ALA A 9 8.81 -22.32 17.20
CA ALA A 9 8.69 -21.72 15.87
C ALA A 9 8.65 -20.18 15.92
N LEU A 10 8.23 -19.60 17.05
CA LEU A 10 8.21 -18.15 17.29
C LEU A 10 9.43 -17.65 18.07
N GLY A 11 10.48 -18.48 18.28
CA GLY A 11 11.65 -18.11 19.05
C GLY A 11 11.38 -17.94 20.57
N GLY A 12 10.29 -18.53 21.05
CA GLY A 12 9.84 -18.38 22.43
C GLY A 12 10.61 -19.24 23.43
N ARG A 13 10.44 -18.92 24.71
CA ARG A 13 11.06 -19.60 25.86
C ARG A 13 10.02 -20.08 26.85
N ARG A 14 10.35 -21.13 27.60
CA ARG A 14 9.47 -21.64 28.66
C ARG A 14 9.47 -20.72 29.88
N SER A 15 8.32 -20.44 30.42
CA SER A 15 8.09 -19.67 31.64
C SER A 15 7.08 -20.42 32.54
N GLY A 16 7.57 -21.23 33.47
CA GLY A 16 6.74 -22.07 34.30
C GLY A 16 5.94 -23.11 33.51
N ARG A 17 4.60 -23.05 33.61
CA ARG A 17 3.67 -23.94 32.86
C ARG A 17 3.26 -23.38 31.49
N THR A 18 3.75 -22.21 31.12
CA THR A 18 3.43 -21.47 29.91
C THR A 18 4.68 -21.23 29.09
N TRP A 19 4.55 -21.07 27.80
CA TRP A 19 5.58 -20.58 26.90
C TRP A 19 5.32 -19.10 26.60
N LEU A 20 6.38 -18.29 26.54
CA LEU A 20 6.34 -16.89 26.15
C LEU A 20 7.10 -16.69 24.85
N ALA A 21 6.50 -16.04 23.87
CA ALA A 21 7.09 -15.70 22.58
C ALA A 21 6.70 -14.27 22.18
N CYS A 22 7.41 -13.70 21.22
CA CYS A 22 6.98 -12.47 20.59
C CYS A 22 5.68 -12.72 19.81
N CYS A 23 4.71 -11.82 19.99
CA CYS A 23 3.42 -11.93 19.33
C CYS A 23 3.56 -11.65 17.84
N PRO A 24 3.15 -12.55 16.93
CA PRO A 24 3.27 -12.33 15.49
C PRO A 24 2.24 -11.35 14.94
N ALA A 25 1.28 -10.91 15.76
CA ALA A 25 0.19 -10.04 15.36
C ALA A 25 0.46 -8.54 15.54
N HIS A 26 1.57 -8.16 16.17
CA HIS A 26 2.05 -6.78 16.28
C HIS A 26 3.58 -6.74 16.23
N ASP A 27 4.18 -5.54 16.15
CA ASP A 27 5.65 -5.36 16.25
C ASP A 27 6.06 -5.53 17.72
N ASP A 28 6.44 -6.77 18.07
CA ASP A 28 6.74 -7.20 19.44
C ASP A 28 8.25 -7.36 19.61
N ARG A 29 8.84 -6.60 20.53
CA ARG A 29 10.26 -6.68 20.86
C ARG A 29 10.50 -7.42 22.18
N ASP A 30 9.48 -7.48 23.05
CA ASP A 30 9.49 -8.19 24.33
C ASP A 30 8.41 -9.28 24.31
N PRO A 31 8.73 -10.55 24.64
CA PRO A 31 7.78 -11.65 24.55
C PRO A 31 6.47 -11.37 25.28
N SER A 32 5.39 -11.09 24.55
CA SER A 32 4.07 -10.77 25.07
C SER A 32 3.02 -11.84 24.80
N LEU A 33 3.31 -12.85 23.98
CA LEU A 33 2.40 -13.94 23.66
C LEU A 33 2.60 -15.11 24.59
N ALA A 34 1.62 -15.36 25.46
CA ALA A 34 1.53 -16.56 26.28
C ALA A 34 0.93 -17.72 25.46
N ILE A 35 1.57 -18.88 25.50
CA ILE A 35 1.17 -20.09 24.77
C ILE A 35 1.16 -21.25 25.76
N ARG A 36 0.04 -22.00 25.83
CA ARG A 36 -0.07 -23.20 26.67
C ARG A 36 -0.96 -24.26 26.04
N ASP A 37 -0.79 -25.50 26.43
CA ASP A 37 -1.76 -26.53 26.10
C ASP A 37 -2.94 -26.44 27.09
N GLY A 38 -4.16 -26.51 26.57
CA GLY A 38 -5.39 -26.61 27.35
C GLY A 38 -5.62 -28.06 27.80
N ASP A 39 -6.50 -28.24 28.80
CA ASP A 39 -6.84 -29.54 29.34
C ASP A 39 -7.58 -30.43 28.30
N ASP A 40 -8.12 -29.83 27.26
CA ASP A 40 -8.77 -30.46 26.10
C ASP A 40 -7.78 -30.80 24.95
N GLY A 41 -6.48 -30.62 25.18
CA GLY A 41 -5.43 -30.87 24.18
C GLY A 41 -5.30 -29.78 23.10
N ARG A 42 -6.05 -28.67 23.20
CA ARG A 42 -5.94 -27.54 22.30
C ARG A 42 -4.85 -26.57 22.77
N VAL A 43 -4.15 -25.96 21.84
CA VAL A 43 -3.23 -24.88 22.15
C VAL A 43 -4.02 -23.59 22.39
N LEU A 44 -3.74 -22.94 23.51
CA LEU A 44 -4.31 -21.66 23.90
C LEU A 44 -3.24 -20.58 23.75
N VAL A 45 -3.61 -19.45 23.15
CA VAL A 45 -2.76 -18.28 22.99
C VAL A 45 -3.40 -17.04 23.59
N HIS A 46 -2.61 -16.21 24.25
CA HIS A 46 -3.07 -14.95 24.83
C HIS A 46 -1.94 -13.91 24.71
N CYS A 47 -2.23 -12.79 24.05
CA CYS A 47 -1.31 -11.66 23.94
C CYS A 47 -1.53 -10.68 25.10
N HIS A 48 -0.53 -10.51 25.98
CA HIS A 48 -0.58 -9.56 27.10
C HIS A 48 -0.49 -8.10 26.66
N ALA A 49 -0.07 -7.83 25.41
CA ALA A 49 -0.09 -6.49 24.81
C ALA A 49 -1.45 -6.10 24.23
N GLY A 50 -2.50 -6.95 24.38
CA GLY A 50 -3.88 -6.60 24.06
C GLY A 50 -4.35 -7.01 22.65
N CYS A 51 -3.58 -7.79 21.89
CA CYS A 51 -4.10 -8.33 20.63
C CYS A 51 -5.28 -9.27 20.86
N ASP A 52 -6.32 -9.13 20.03
CA ASP A 52 -7.43 -10.07 20.00
C ASP A 52 -6.96 -11.48 19.65
N GLN A 53 -7.46 -12.48 20.38
CA GLN A 53 -7.07 -13.89 20.20
C GLN A 53 -7.31 -14.38 18.78
N LYS A 54 -8.44 -13.99 18.17
CA LYS A 54 -8.76 -14.35 16.78
C LYS A 54 -7.72 -13.79 15.83
N GLY A 55 -7.34 -12.52 15.97
CA GLY A 55 -6.31 -11.88 15.17
C GLY A 55 -4.95 -12.58 15.30
N VAL A 56 -4.55 -13.00 16.51
CA VAL A 56 -3.33 -13.79 16.73
C VAL A 56 -3.41 -15.12 16.00
N ILE A 57 -4.52 -15.85 16.11
CA ILE A 57 -4.72 -17.15 15.45
C ILE A 57 -4.71 -17.02 13.93
N ASP A 58 -5.33 -15.98 13.38
CA ASP A 58 -5.35 -15.75 11.94
C ASP A 58 -3.94 -15.47 11.39
N VAL A 59 -3.10 -14.72 12.11
CA VAL A 59 -1.71 -14.52 11.75
C VAL A 59 -0.89 -15.82 11.86
N LEU A 60 -1.13 -16.63 12.89
CA LEU A 60 -0.46 -17.93 13.04
C LEU A 60 -0.86 -18.91 11.92
N ARG A 61 -2.11 -18.94 11.50
CA ARG A 61 -2.58 -19.70 10.33
C ARG A 61 -1.90 -19.26 9.05
N CYS A 62 -1.80 -17.94 8.83
CA CYS A 62 -1.12 -17.38 7.68
C CYS A 62 0.37 -17.78 7.61
N ARG A 63 1.02 -17.95 8.76
CA ARG A 63 2.41 -18.43 8.84
C ARG A 63 2.52 -19.95 8.80
N SER A 64 1.42 -20.67 8.56
CA SER A 64 1.33 -22.14 8.63
C SER A 64 1.78 -22.71 9.99
N LEU A 65 1.63 -21.91 11.05
CA LEU A 65 1.98 -22.27 12.41
C LEU A 65 0.77 -22.61 13.28
N TRP A 66 -0.44 -22.67 12.71
CA TRP A 66 -1.67 -23.01 13.42
C TRP A 66 -2.50 -24.02 12.65
N ASP A 67 -2.50 -25.26 13.14
CA ASP A 67 -3.15 -26.39 12.49
C ASP A 67 -4.06 -27.12 13.49
N GLN A 68 -5.05 -26.41 14.03
CA GLN A 68 -6.05 -26.99 14.95
C GLN A 68 -7.43 -26.96 14.30
N GLY A 69 -7.86 -28.14 13.83
CA GLY A 69 -9.24 -28.54 13.61
C GLY A 69 -9.96 -28.04 12.39
N GLU A 70 -10.01 -28.86 11.38
CA GLU A 70 -11.17 -29.65 10.90
C GLU A 70 -10.65 -30.77 10.01
N PRO A 71 -11.26 -31.98 9.93
CA PRO A 71 -10.79 -33.03 9.06
C PRO A 71 -11.04 -32.65 7.62
N SER A 72 -9.94 -32.46 6.89
CA SER A 72 -9.90 -32.11 5.48
C SER A 72 -10.48 -33.22 4.63
N SER A 73 -11.62 -32.98 4.00
CA SER A 73 -11.96 -33.63 2.74
C SER A 73 -11.45 -32.80 1.57
N ALA A 74 -10.61 -33.42 0.76
CA ALA A 74 -10.20 -33.03 -0.59
C ALA A 74 -9.43 -31.72 -0.76
N SER A 75 -8.14 -31.88 -0.93
CA SER A 75 -7.22 -31.10 -1.75
C SER A 75 -7.91 -30.32 -2.87
N ARG A 76 -8.23 -29.05 -2.60
CA ARG A 76 -8.22 -28.00 -3.61
C ARG A 76 -7.32 -26.90 -3.05
N SER A 77 -6.24 -26.63 -3.75
CA SER A 77 -5.32 -25.50 -3.54
C SER A 77 -6.11 -24.20 -3.38
N ARG A 78 -6.64 -23.93 -2.18
CA ARG A 78 -7.18 -22.64 -1.81
C ARG A 78 -5.98 -21.76 -1.50
N ARG A 79 -5.66 -20.88 -2.45
CA ARG A 79 -4.71 -19.78 -2.26
C ARG A 79 -5.12 -19.03 -1.00
N THR A 80 -4.28 -19.11 0.03
CA THR A 80 -4.41 -18.31 1.24
C THR A 80 -4.37 -16.83 0.83
N PRO A 81 -5.38 -16.03 1.16
CA PRO A 81 -5.26 -14.58 0.96
C PRO A 81 -4.04 -14.07 1.75
N PRO A 82 -3.36 -13.03 1.28
CA PRO A 82 -2.22 -12.46 1.99
C PRO A 82 -2.64 -12.17 3.44
N CYS A 83 -1.83 -12.66 4.38
CA CYS A 83 -2.07 -12.53 5.80
C CYS A 83 -2.31 -11.06 6.17
N PRO A 84 -3.46 -10.69 6.76
CA PRO A 84 -3.64 -9.35 7.27
C PRO A 84 -2.60 -9.11 8.36
N VAL A 85 -1.71 -8.18 8.15
CA VAL A 85 -0.84 -7.66 9.21
C VAL A 85 -1.78 -7.00 10.22
N TYR A 86 -1.96 -7.61 11.38
CA TYR A 86 -2.74 -6.99 12.45
C TYR A 86 -2.01 -5.73 12.91
N ASP A 87 -2.65 -4.62 12.76
CA ASP A 87 -2.17 -3.30 13.12
C ASP A 87 -3.15 -2.73 14.15
N PRO A 88 -2.82 -2.78 15.44
CA PRO A 88 -3.75 -2.38 16.51
C PRO A 88 -4.15 -0.91 16.41
N ASP A 89 -3.33 -0.07 15.77
CA ASP A 89 -3.59 1.36 15.60
C ASP A 89 -4.11 1.72 14.19
N ALA A 90 -4.45 0.73 13.38
CA ALA A 90 -4.91 0.96 12.00
C ALA A 90 -6.12 1.89 11.94
N ALA A 91 -7.09 1.71 12.86
CA ALA A 91 -8.29 2.54 12.94
C ALA A 91 -7.94 4.00 13.28
N GLY A 92 -7.12 4.23 14.28
CA GLY A 92 -6.67 5.56 14.69
C GLY A 92 -5.88 6.27 13.59
N ARG A 93 -4.99 5.53 12.88
CA ARG A 93 -4.27 6.10 11.73
C ARG A 93 -5.17 6.38 10.53
N THR A 94 -6.18 5.55 10.28
CA THR A 94 -7.20 5.84 9.26
C THR A 94 -7.95 7.11 9.61
N GLU A 95 -8.44 7.24 10.83
CA GLU A 95 -9.15 8.43 11.31
C GLU A 95 -8.28 9.69 11.19
N ALA A 96 -7.01 9.64 11.63
CA ALA A 96 -6.07 10.75 11.49
C ALA A 96 -5.83 11.13 10.01
N ALA A 97 -5.75 10.15 9.12
CA ALA A 97 -5.62 10.38 7.69
C ALA A 97 -6.86 11.05 7.08
N LEU A 98 -8.05 10.60 7.49
CA LEU A 98 -9.30 11.16 7.00
C LEU A 98 -9.53 12.58 7.52
N ARG A 99 -9.12 12.90 8.74
CA ARG A 99 -9.11 14.31 9.22
C ARG A 99 -8.27 15.22 8.33
N ILE A 100 -7.10 14.75 7.87
CA ILE A 100 -6.27 15.53 6.92
C ILE A 100 -7.00 15.67 5.58
N TRP A 101 -7.65 14.61 5.11
CA TRP A 101 -8.43 14.64 3.89
C TRP A 101 -9.59 15.65 3.97
N GLU A 102 -10.35 15.63 5.05
CA GLU A 102 -11.50 16.50 5.28
C GLU A 102 -11.11 17.97 5.44
N ALA A 103 -9.96 18.26 6.05
CA ALA A 103 -9.40 19.59 6.15
C ALA A 103 -8.86 20.14 4.80
N GLY A 104 -8.73 19.32 3.79
CA GLY A 104 -8.32 19.72 2.46
C GLY A 104 -9.45 20.37 1.66
N ASN A 105 -9.10 21.32 0.80
CA ASN A 105 -10.00 22.05 -0.08
C ASN A 105 -9.94 21.56 -1.53
N ASP A 106 -10.84 22.07 -2.36
CA ASP A 106 -10.82 21.85 -3.82
C ASP A 106 -9.42 22.24 -4.38
N PRO A 107 -8.77 21.38 -5.17
CA PRO A 107 -7.45 21.67 -5.70
C PRO A 107 -7.45 22.68 -6.86
N ARG A 108 -8.60 23.02 -7.45
CA ARG A 108 -8.72 23.96 -8.57
C ARG A 108 -8.30 25.36 -8.14
N GLY A 109 -7.49 26.04 -8.96
CA GLY A 109 -7.00 27.37 -8.66
C GLY A 109 -5.98 27.45 -7.51
N THR A 110 -5.46 26.30 -7.07
CA THR A 110 -4.48 26.22 -5.98
C THR A 110 -3.11 25.78 -6.47
N MET A 111 -2.12 25.71 -5.56
CA MET A 111 -0.78 25.19 -5.84
C MET A 111 -0.78 23.75 -6.36
N VAL A 112 -1.81 22.95 -6.07
CA VAL A 112 -1.94 21.60 -6.65
C VAL A 112 -2.17 21.68 -8.15
N ALA A 113 -3.05 22.56 -8.61
CA ALA A 113 -3.28 22.78 -10.04
C ALA A 113 -2.01 23.33 -10.73
N THR A 114 -1.34 24.31 -10.11
CA THR A 114 -0.07 24.87 -10.58
C THR A 114 1.01 23.79 -10.68
N TYR A 115 1.16 22.96 -9.65
CA TYR A 115 2.11 21.86 -9.62
C TYR A 115 1.86 20.84 -10.74
N LEU A 116 0.60 20.41 -10.92
CA LEU A 116 0.26 19.48 -11.99
C LEU A 116 0.47 20.10 -13.37
N ALA A 117 0.07 21.36 -13.57
CA ALA A 117 0.30 22.09 -14.82
C ALA A 117 1.80 22.23 -15.14
N SER A 118 2.66 22.48 -14.12
CA SER A 118 4.12 22.51 -14.31
C SER A 118 4.70 21.18 -14.79
N ARG A 119 3.93 20.10 -14.64
CA ARG A 119 4.23 18.73 -15.07
C ARG A 119 3.52 18.35 -16.36
N GLY A 120 2.82 19.29 -17.01
CA GLY A 120 2.01 19.04 -18.21
C GLY A 120 0.74 18.24 -17.95
N LEU A 121 0.28 18.21 -16.68
CA LEU A 121 -0.84 17.40 -16.21
C LEU A 121 -2.03 18.25 -15.83
N ASP A 122 -3.22 17.65 -15.92
CA ASP A 122 -4.49 18.23 -15.50
C ASP A 122 -4.97 17.53 -14.21
N LEU A 123 -5.91 18.18 -13.51
CA LEU A 123 -6.57 17.57 -12.36
C LEU A 123 -7.41 16.36 -12.81
N PRO A 124 -7.34 15.22 -12.12
CA PRO A 124 -8.15 14.04 -12.45
C PRO A 124 -9.63 14.28 -12.16
N PRO A 125 -10.54 13.65 -12.93
CA PRO A 125 -11.99 13.86 -12.80
C PRO A 125 -12.56 13.28 -11.50
N ALA A 126 -11.90 12.33 -10.87
CA ALA A 126 -12.47 11.54 -9.78
C ALA A 126 -12.53 12.26 -8.41
N GLY A 127 -12.08 13.51 -8.29
CA GLY A 127 -12.10 14.25 -7.02
C GLY A 127 -11.28 13.60 -5.90
N ARG A 128 -10.24 12.85 -6.25
CA ARG A 128 -9.39 12.10 -5.31
C ARG A 128 -8.15 12.88 -4.85
N LEU A 129 -8.03 14.11 -5.28
CA LEU A 129 -6.99 15.04 -4.86
C LEU A 129 -7.61 16.24 -4.15
N ARG A 130 -6.97 16.69 -3.09
CA ARG A 130 -7.32 17.92 -2.36
C ARG A 130 -6.08 18.76 -2.12
N PHE A 131 -6.29 20.04 -1.89
CA PHE A 131 -5.26 21.00 -1.48
C PHE A 131 -5.33 21.26 0.02
N HIS A 132 -4.20 21.16 0.72
CA HIS A 132 -4.03 21.60 2.09
C HIS A 132 -3.04 22.74 2.13
N ALA A 133 -3.45 23.91 2.64
CA ALA A 133 -2.65 25.13 2.57
C ALA A 133 -1.37 25.10 3.42
N ALA A 134 -1.42 24.43 4.59
CA ALA A 134 -0.30 24.36 5.52
C ALA A 134 -0.36 23.04 6.32
N LEU A 135 0.15 21.96 5.73
CA LEU A 135 0.20 20.65 6.39
C LEU A 135 1.54 20.50 7.13
N ASN A 136 1.48 20.08 8.39
CA ASN A 136 2.67 19.85 9.20
C ASN A 136 3.53 18.72 8.64
N HIS A 137 4.83 19.00 8.51
CA HIS A 137 5.84 18.02 8.16
C HIS A 137 6.64 17.61 9.40
N PRO A 138 7.15 16.37 9.52
CA PRO A 138 7.92 15.92 10.69
C PRO A 138 9.17 16.72 11.02
N THR A 139 9.69 17.52 10.07
CA THR A 139 10.79 18.47 10.30
C THR A 139 10.38 19.70 11.13
N GLY A 140 9.14 19.79 11.62
CA GLY A 140 8.64 20.93 12.38
C GLY A 140 8.18 22.12 11.53
N THR A 141 8.14 21.96 10.20
CA THR A 141 7.70 23.00 9.27
C THR A 141 6.33 22.67 8.68
N ALA A 142 5.58 23.69 8.25
CA ALA A 142 4.31 23.51 7.55
C ALA A 142 4.44 23.93 6.07
N TRP A 143 3.89 23.10 5.18
CA TRP A 143 3.97 23.29 3.75
C TRP A 143 2.61 23.10 3.08
N PRO A 144 2.36 23.78 1.96
CA PRO A 144 1.28 23.43 1.08
C PRO A 144 1.41 21.97 0.67
N ALA A 145 0.30 21.27 0.53
CA ALA A 145 0.34 19.84 0.15
C ALA A 145 -0.79 19.46 -0.79
N MET A 146 -0.47 18.59 -1.74
CA MET A 146 -1.43 17.77 -2.45
C MET A 146 -1.73 16.55 -1.57
N VAL A 147 -2.99 16.40 -1.18
CA VAL A 147 -3.48 15.26 -0.41
C VAL A 147 -4.28 14.36 -1.35
N ALA A 148 -3.87 13.12 -1.49
CA ALA A 148 -4.52 12.13 -2.34
C ALA A 148 -5.17 11.06 -1.47
N LEU A 149 -6.47 10.75 -1.73
CA LEU A 149 -7.22 9.75 -0.99
C LEU A 149 -6.81 8.35 -1.43
N VAL A 150 -6.42 7.51 -0.49
CA VAL A 150 -6.12 6.09 -0.72
C VAL A 150 -7.33 5.26 -0.33
N THR A 151 -7.79 4.41 -1.25
CA THR A 151 -8.91 3.50 -1.02
C THR A 151 -8.52 2.05 -1.26
N ASN A 152 -9.21 1.13 -0.58
CA ASN A 152 -9.04 -0.32 -0.76
C ASN A 152 -9.80 -0.85 -2.00
N ALA A 153 -9.82 -2.17 -2.21
CA ALA A 153 -10.50 -2.78 -3.36
C ALA A 153 -12.02 -2.51 -3.40
N ALA A 154 -12.66 -2.28 -2.26
CA ALA A 154 -14.08 -1.93 -2.16
C ALA A 154 -14.34 -0.42 -2.28
N ASP A 155 -13.33 0.38 -2.63
CA ASP A 155 -13.36 1.84 -2.67
C ASP A 155 -13.58 2.52 -1.30
N THR A 156 -13.34 1.80 -0.21
CA THR A 156 -13.39 2.35 1.14
C THR A 156 -12.12 3.15 1.44
N PRO A 157 -12.21 4.39 1.95
CA PRO A 157 -11.06 5.17 2.37
C PRO A 157 -10.27 4.48 3.49
N ILE A 158 -8.96 4.35 3.32
CA ILE A 158 -8.05 3.71 4.29
C ILE A 158 -6.86 4.57 4.67
N GLY A 159 -6.66 5.70 3.98
CA GLY A 159 -5.55 6.58 4.25
C GLY A 159 -5.41 7.70 3.24
N VAL A 160 -4.33 8.45 3.38
CA VAL A 160 -3.96 9.52 2.45
C VAL A 160 -2.50 9.41 2.05
N HIS A 161 -2.20 9.87 0.84
CA HIS A 161 -0.85 10.17 0.39
C HIS A 161 -0.69 11.69 0.28
N ARG A 162 0.38 12.22 0.85
CA ARG A 162 0.68 13.65 0.93
C ARG A 162 1.91 13.94 0.11
N THR A 163 1.81 14.83 -0.85
CA THR A 163 2.95 15.41 -1.58
C THR A 163 3.09 16.85 -1.12
N PHE A 164 4.14 17.17 -0.39
CA PHE A 164 4.44 18.53 0.05
C PHE A 164 4.98 19.35 -1.13
N LEU A 165 4.43 20.53 -1.32
CA LEU A 165 4.68 21.37 -2.48
C LEU A 165 5.49 22.61 -2.10
N ALA A 166 6.29 23.09 -3.04
CA ALA A 166 6.91 24.40 -2.95
C ALA A 166 5.81 25.49 -2.86
N ARG A 167 6.10 26.58 -2.16
CA ARG A 167 5.11 27.65 -1.88
C ARG A 167 4.62 28.38 -3.13
N ASP A 168 5.36 28.27 -4.22
CA ASP A 168 5.01 28.82 -5.54
C ASP A 168 4.35 27.78 -6.46
N GLY A 169 4.21 26.53 -6.01
CA GLY A 169 3.65 25.44 -6.79
C GLY A 169 4.56 24.94 -7.92
N SER A 170 5.81 25.41 -8.04
CA SER A 170 6.72 25.02 -9.12
C SER A 170 7.22 23.58 -9.02
N GLY A 171 7.16 22.99 -7.83
CA GLY A 171 7.68 21.65 -7.56
C GLY A 171 7.29 21.11 -6.21
N LYS A 172 7.99 20.07 -5.78
CA LYS A 172 7.89 19.54 -4.41
C LYS A 172 8.62 20.45 -3.44
N ALA A 173 8.15 20.51 -2.19
CA ALA A 173 8.80 21.24 -1.12
C ALA A 173 10.24 20.73 -0.90
N PRO A 174 11.18 21.61 -0.51
CA PRO A 174 12.57 21.23 -0.21
C PRO A 174 12.68 20.56 1.19
N VAL A 175 11.91 19.50 1.41
CA VAL A 175 11.91 18.69 2.64
C VAL A 175 12.07 17.22 2.30
N SER A 176 12.62 16.45 3.22
CA SER A 176 12.81 15.00 3.06
C SER A 176 12.10 14.24 4.19
N PRO A 177 11.24 13.28 3.83
CA PRO A 177 10.74 12.97 2.49
C PRO A 177 9.65 13.95 2.04
N ALA A 178 9.69 14.42 0.80
CA ALA A 178 8.65 15.32 0.26
C ALA A 178 7.31 14.60 -0.04
N ARG A 179 7.27 13.26 0.07
CA ARG A 179 6.06 12.44 -0.09
C ARG A 179 5.92 11.49 1.08
N MET A 180 4.72 11.41 1.66
CA MET A 180 4.44 10.57 2.82
C MET A 180 3.01 10.05 2.77
N SER A 181 2.82 8.81 3.20
CA SER A 181 1.48 8.24 3.41
C SER A 181 1.11 8.21 4.90
N LEU A 182 -0.19 8.20 5.19
CA LEU A 182 -0.74 7.99 6.52
C LEU A 182 -1.96 7.08 6.41
N GLY A 183 -2.08 6.13 7.32
CA GLY A 183 -3.12 5.09 7.31
C GLY A 183 -2.58 3.72 6.88
N PRO A 184 -3.36 2.65 7.04
CA PRO A 184 -3.01 1.29 6.63
C PRO A 184 -3.21 1.10 5.13
N ILE A 185 -2.41 1.81 4.31
CA ILE A 185 -2.60 1.90 2.85
C ILE A 185 -2.23 0.64 2.06
N ARG A 186 -1.71 -0.40 2.73
CA ARG A 186 -1.33 -1.65 2.07
C ARG A 186 -2.53 -2.28 1.32
N GLY A 187 -2.31 -2.63 0.08
CA GLY A 187 -3.35 -3.20 -0.79
C GLY A 187 -4.30 -2.17 -1.42
N GLY A 188 -4.16 -0.88 -1.05
CA GLY A 188 -4.92 0.23 -1.61
C GLY A 188 -4.17 1.01 -2.69
N ALA A 189 -4.86 1.95 -3.32
CA ALA A 189 -4.33 2.89 -4.29
C ALA A 189 -5.06 4.23 -4.26
N VAL A 190 -4.44 5.25 -4.84
CA VAL A 190 -5.13 6.48 -5.25
C VAL A 190 -5.80 6.21 -6.59
N ARG A 191 -7.12 6.15 -6.61
CA ARG A 191 -7.90 5.93 -7.83
C ARG A 191 -8.15 7.27 -8.52
N LEU A 192 -7.33 7.59 -9.51
CA LEU A 192 -7.43 8.86 -10.26
C LEU A 192 -8.61 8.87 -11.26
N ALA A 193 -9.18 7.70 -11.51
CA ALA A 193 -10.43 7.50 -12.23
C ALA A 193 -11.22 6.33 -11.63
N PRO A 194 -12.53 6.21 -11.90
CA PRO A 194 -13.34 5.06 -11.51
C PRO A 194 -12.77 3.74 -12.01
N ALA A 195 -13.14 2.63 -11.35
CA ALA A 195 -12.78 1.30 -11.81
C ALA A 195 -13.43 0.98 -13.17
N ALA A 196 -12.65 0.36 -14.05
CA ALA A 196 -13.11 -0.09 -15.37
C ALA A 196 -12.54 -1.49 -15.65
N LYS A 197 -12.98 -2.12 -16.74
CA LYS A 197 -12.46 -3.42 -17.17
C LYS A 197 -10.97 -3.39 -17.44
N THR A 198 -10.47 -2.29 -18.01
CA THR A 198 -9.06 -2.02 -18.25
C THR A 198 -8.63 -0.84 -17.42
N VAL A 199 -7.50 -0.97 -16.69
CA VAL A 199 -6.90 0.12 -15.91
C VAL A 199 -5.38 0.16 -16.13
N VAL A 200 -4.81 1.37 -16.07
CA VAL A 200 -3.36 1.54 -15.92
C VAL A 200 -3.02 1.65 -14.44
N VAL A 201 -1.91 1.03 -14.03
CA VAL A 201 -1.43 1.09 -12.65
C VAL A 201 0.05 1.41 -12.65
N GLY A 202 0.45 2.43 -11.92
CA GLY A 202 1.85 2.82 -11.74
C GLY A 202 2.15 3.18 -10.29
N GLU A 203 3.41 3.47 -9.99
CA GLU A 203 3.80 3.89 -8.64
C GLU A 203 3.41 5.35 -8.37
N GLY A 204 3.77 6.26 -9.27
CA GLY A 204 3.58 7.70 -9.08
C GLY A 204 2.23 8.22 -9.58
N ILE A 205 1.65 9.19 -8.88
CA ILE A 205 0.46 9.91 -9.33
C ILE A 205 0.74 10.58 -10.68
N GLU A 206 1.88 11.23 -10.81
CA GLU A 206 2.30 11.96 -12.00
C GLU A 206 2.48 11.02 -13.21
N THR A 207 3.12 9.86 -13.00
CA THR A 207 3.31 8.79 -14.00
C THR A 207 1.96 8.32 -14.54
N VAL A 208 1.03 8.01 -13.63
CA VAL A 208 -0.31 7.52 -14.00
C VAL A 208 -1.12 8.58 -14.73
N LEU A 209 -1.13 9.83 -14.23
CA LEU A 209 -1.84 10.94 -14.89
C LEU A 209 -1.30 11.21 -16.30
N SER A 210 0.02 11.04 -16.53
CA SER A 210 0.63 11.20 -17.85
C SER A 210 0.06 10.22 -18.87
N VAL A 211 -0.08 8.95 -18.48
CA VAL A 211 -0.63 7.93 -19.36
C VAL A 211 -2.15 8.09 -19.52
N MET A 212 -2.87 8.41 -18.44
CA MET A 212 -4.31 8.72 -18.53
C MET A 212 -4.59 9.85 -19.54
N LYS A 213 -3.80 10.92 -19.49
CA LYS A 213 -3.95 12.08 -20.40
C LYS A 213 -3.78 11.69 -21.86
N ASN A 214 -2.81 10.82 -22.16
CA ASN A 214 -2.50 10.43 -23.54
C ASN A 214 -3.39 9.32 -24.08
N THR A 215 -3.92 8.45 -23.22
CA THR A 215 -4.63 7.24 -23.67
C THR A 215 -6.13 7.26 -23.34
N GLY A 216 -6.56 8.14 -22.43
CA GLY A 216 -7.91 8.12 -21.87
C GLY A 216 -8.21 6.91 -20.97
N THR A 217 -7.23 6.01 -20.76
CA THR A 217 -7.43 4.81 -19.95
C THR A 217 -7.47 5.18 -18.46
N PRO A 218 -8.46 4.71 -17.69
CA PRO A 218 -8.51 4.94 -16.24
C PRO A 218 -7.27 4.45 -15.52
N GLY A 219 -6.79 5.23 -14.52
CA GLY A 219 -5.52 4.92 -13.86
C GLY A 219 -5.54 5.04 -12.34
N TRP A 220 -4.68 4.25 -11.70
CA TRP A 220 -4.52 4.18 -10.25
C TRP A 220 -3.06 4.21 -9.85
N ALA A 221 -2.72 5.01 -8.83
CA ALA A 221 -1.36 5.10 -8.30
C ALA A 221 -1.23 4.22 -7.05
N ALA A 222 -0.28 3.29 -7.09
CA ALA A 222 0.04 2.36 -6.00
C ALA A 222 1.02 2.94 -4.97
N LEU A 223 1.60 4.11 -5.23
CA LEU A 223 2.39 4.99 -4.37
C LEU A 223 3.82 4.52 -4.07
N SER A 224 4.16 3.28 -4.31
CA SER A 224 5.50 2.70 -4.14
C SER A 224 5.61 1.33 -4.79
N THR A 225 6.84 0.82 -4.92
CA THR A 225 7.13 -0.56 -5.34
C THR A 225 6.41 -1.59 -4.45
N SER A 226 6.42 -1.40 -3.13
CA SER A 226 5.69 -2.29 -2.20
C SER A 226 4.18 -2.17 -2.35
N GLY A 227 3.67 -0.97 -2.62
CA GLY A 227 2.28 -0.72 -2.96
C GLY A 227 1.85 -1.48 -4.22
N LEU A 228 2.65 -1.40 -5.28
CA LEU A 228 2.40 -2.10 -6.54
C LEU A 228 2.35 -3.63 -6.34
N ARG A 229 3.30 -4.19 -5.58
CA ARG A 229 3.33 -5.62 -5.24
C ARG A 229 2.11 -6.09 -4.46
N THR A 230 1.51 -5.22 -3.64
CA THR A 230 0.43 -5.59 -2.71
C THR A 230 -0.96 -5.13 -3.14
N LEU A 231 -1.07 -4.25 -4.13
CA LEU A 231 -2.35 -3.66 -4.58
C LEU A 231 -3.39 -4.73 -4.91
N VAL A 232 -4.55 -4.63 -4.28
CA VAL A 232 -5.69 -5.52 -4.53
C VAL A 232 -6.65 -4.86 -5.51
N LEU A 233 -6.88 -5.51 -6.64
CA LEU A 233 -7.79 -5.02 -7.68
C LEU A 233 -9.18 -5.65 -7.51
N PRO A 234 -10.26 -4.89 -7.69
CA PRO A 234 -11.62 -5.43 -7.67
C PRO A 234 -11.84 -6.39 -8.86
N ARG A 235 -12.86 -7.24 -8.74
CA ARG A 235 -13.18 -8.25 -9.77
C ARG A 235 -13.52 -7.66 -11.13
N LEU A 236 -14.05 -6.43 -11.17
CA LEU A 236 -14.38 -5.72 -12.40
C LEU A 236 -13.16 -5.53 -13.32
N VAL A 237 -11.96 -5.40 -12.74
CA VAL A 237 -10.72 -5.19 -13.52
C VAL A 237 -10.29 -6.52 -14.14
N GLU A 238 -10.42 -6.63 -15.45
CA GLU A 238 -10.06 -7.80 -16.26
C GLU A 238 -8.68 -7.66 -16.91
N GLU A 239 -8.28 -6.42 -17.23
CA GLU A 239 -7.03 -6.09 -17.89
C GLU A 239 -6.27 -5.01 -17.14
N VAL A 240 -4.96 -5.19 -16.98
CA VAL A 240 -4.09 -4.26 -16.28
C VAL A 240 -2.87 -3.93 -17.13
N VAL A 241 -2.61 -2.63 -17.33
CA VAL A 241 -1.35 -2.16 -17.90
C VAL A 241 -0.51 -1.58 -16.75
N ILE A 242 0.56 -2.26 -16.40
CA ILE A 242 1.50 -1.81 -15.36
C ILE A 242 2.47 -0.81 -15.98
N LEU A 243 2.59 0.36 -15.36
CA LEU A 243 3.54 1.40 -15.75
C LEU A 243 4.79 1.22 -14.88
N ALA A 244 5.82 0.59 -15.43
CA ALA A 244 7.09 0.41 -14.74
C ALA A 244 7.96 1.66 -14.88
N ASP A 245 8.52 2.14 -13.77
CA ASP A 245 9.57 3.16 -13.82
C ASP A 245 10.88 2.53 -14.34
N ALA A 246 11.74 3.31 -14.99
CA ALA A 246 12.95 2.81 -15.65
C ALA A 246 14.10 2.60 -14.65
N ASP A 247 13.82 1.95 -13.53
CA ASP A 247 14.82 1.53 -12.54
C ASP A 247 14.64 0.06 -12.15
N PRO A 248 15.68 -0.60 -11.61
CA PRO A 248 15.63 -2.02 -11.26
C PRO A 248 14.55 -2.38 -10.23
N ALA A 249 14.24 -1.47 -9.29
CA ALA A 249 13.26 -1.70 -8.24
C ALA A 249 11.82 -1.65 -8.77
N GLY A 250 11.53 -0.66 -9.64
CA GLY A 250 10.27 -0.50 -10.35
C GLY A 250 10.01 -1.68 -11.30
N GLU A 251 11.03 -2.08 -12.08
CA GLU A 251 10.93 -3.25 -12.97
C GLU A 251 10.61 -4.54 -12.18
N ALA A 252 11.35 -4.81 -11.10
CA ALA A 252 11.10 -5.98 -10.25
C ALA A 252 9.68 -5.96 -9.63
N ALA A 253 9.22 -4.78 -9.18
CA ALA A 253 7.87 -4.64 -8.63
C ALA A 253 6.79 -4.88 -9.69
N ALA A 254 7.01 -4.39 -10.92
CA ALA A 254 6.10 -4.61 -12.05
C ALA A 254 6.00 -6.10 -12.41
N GLN A 255 7.13 -6.81 -12.46
CA GLN A 255 7.16 -8.25 -12.72
C GLN A 255 6.42 -9.06 -11.63
N ASP A 256 6.68 -8.76 -10.35
CA ASP A 256 6.01 -9.39 -9.22
C ASP A 256 4.48 -9.19 -9.27
N ALA A 257 4.05 -7.95 -9.54
CA ALA A 257 2.65 -7.60 -9.67
C ALA A 257 2.01 -8.30 -10.88
N ALA A 258 2.69 -8.30 -12.03
CA ALA A 258 2.24 -8.97 -13.25
C ALA A 258 2.05 -10.47 -13.02
N ALA A 259 3.04 -11.15 -12.43
CA ALA A 259 2.94 -12.58 -12.13
C ALA A 259 1.76 -12.88 -11.20
N ARG A 260 1.49 -12.02 -10.22
CA ARG A 260 0.36 -12.18 -9.29
C ARG A 260 -0.99 -11.99 -10.00
N TRP A 261 -1.18 -10.91 -10.74
CA TRP A 261 -2.46 -10.62 -11.41
C TRP A 261 -2.76 -11.57 -12.57
N THR A 262 -1.73 -12.06 -13.29
CA THR A 262 -1.89 -13.11 -14.28
C THR A 262 -2.37 -14.42 -13.63
N ARG A 263 -1.78 -14.79 -12.49
CA ARG A 263 -2.27 -15.95 -11.71
C ARG A 263 -3.71 -15.74 -11.21
N ASP A 264 -4.15 -14.49 -10.98
CA ASP A 264 -5.53 -14.14 -10.63
C ASP A 264 -6.48 -14.18 -11.83
N GLY A 265 -5.98 -14.56 -13.02
CA GLY A 265 -6.78 -14.70 -14.25
C GLY A 265 -6.96 -13.41 -15.04
N ARG A 266 -6.20 -12.34 -14.73
CA ARG A 266 -6.25 -11.07 -15.47
C ARG A 266 -5.30 -11.08 -16.65
N ARG A 267 -5.63 -10.31 -17.69
CA ARG A 267 -4.69 -9.98 -18.76
C ARG A 267 -3.78 -8.86 -18.26
N VAL A 268 -2.46 -9.07 -18.31
CA VAL A 268 -1.49 -8.12 -17.79
C VAL A 268 -0.47 -7.77 -18.86
N ARG A 269 -0.20 -6.48 -19.01
CA ARG A 269 0.89 -5.94 -19.83
C ARG A 269 1.75 -5.03 -18.98
N ILE A 270 3.06 -4.99 -19.23
CA ILE A 270 3.99 -4.04 -18.62
C ILE A 270 4.40 -3.04 -19.70
N ALA A 271 4.08 -1.78 -19.48
CA ALA A 271 4.54 -0.66 -20.29
C ALA A 271 5.75 0.01 -19.63
N ARG A 272 6.70 0.43 -20.44
CA ARG A 272 7.92 1.13 -20.00
C ARG A 272 8.02 2.45 -20.75
N PRO A 273 8.57 3.51 -20.13
CA PRO A 273 8.88 4.73 -20.86
C PRO A 273 9.90 4.41 -21.97
N SER A 274 9.90 5.22 -23.04
CA SER A 274 10.87 5.08 -24.11
C SER A 274 12.30 5.29 -23.60
N HIS A 275 13.26 4.68 -24.26
CA HIS A 275 14.67 4.79 -23.88
C HIS A 275 15.10 6.26 -23.69
N GLY A 276 15.79 6.53 -22.58
CA GLY A 276 16.25 7.87 -22.21
C GLY A 276 15.33 8.64 -21.25
N PHE A 277 14.15 8.10 -20.91
CA PHE A 277 13.24 8.69 -19.92
C PHE A 277 13.19 7.82 -18.66
N ASN A 278 13.12 8.46 -17.48
CA ASN A 278 13.05 7.73 -16.20
C ASN A 278 11.62 7.24 -15.91
N ASP A 279 10.62 8.02 -16.28
CA ASP A 279 9.21 7.72 -16.08
C ASP A 279 8.35 8.29 -17.22
N PHE A 280 7.04 7.99 -17.20
CA PHE A 280 6.11 8.48 -18.22
C PHE A 280 5.83 9.99 -18.14
N ASN A 281 6.06 10.65 -16.99
CA ASN A 281 5.94 12.09 -16.90
C ASN A 281 7.14 12.79 -17.53
N ASP A 282 8.34 12.25 -17.36
CA ASP A 282 9.53 12.75 -18.07
C ASP A 282 9.35 12.59 -19.58
N MET A 283 8.81 11.45 -20.03
CA MET A 283 8.49 11.21 -21.44
C MET A 283 7.45 12.22 -21.98
N LEU A 284 6.35 12.45 -21.23
CA LEU A 284 5.33 13.45 -21.61
C LEU A 284 5.93 14.86 -21.76
N ARG A 285 6.89 15.20 -20.91
CA ARG A 285 7.54 16.53 -20.89
C ARG A 285 8.75 16.65 -21.81
N GLY A 286 9.14 15.57 -22.50
CA GLY A 286 10.36 15.53 -23.32
C GLY A 286 11.65 15.71 -22.50
N ARG A 287 11.66 15.38 -21.20
CA ARG A 287 12.82 15.51 -20.32
C ARG A 287 13.61 14.22 -20.26
N VAL A 288 14.64 14.13 -21.08
CA VAL A 288 15.62 13.03 -21.06
C VAL A 288 16.36 13.06 -19.71
N GLY A 289 16.42 11.92 -19.00
CA GLY A 289 17.19 11.77 -17.77
C GLY A 289 18.70 11.96 -18.03
N PRO A 290 19.51 12.21 -16.97
CA PRO A 290 20.94 12.21 -17.12
C PRO A 290 21.36 10.86 -17.68
N LYS A 291 22.09 10.87 -18.81
CA LYS A 291 22.74 9.65 -19.32
C LYS A 291 23.65 9.13 -18.22
N GLU A 292 23.45 7.90 -17.75
CA GLU A 292 24.55 7.16 -17.15
C GLU A 292 25.66 7.13 -18.20
N MET A 293 26.73 7.88 -17.92
CA MET A 293 27.96 7.79 -18.70
C MET A 293 28.55 6.40 -18.41
N ALA A 294 28.50 5.57 -19.43
CA ALA A 294 29.12 4.25 -19.46
C ALA A 294 30.64 4.35 -19.21
#